data_09fb5e06cefdcc95bbd077778cef2338
#
_entry.id   09fb5e06cefdcc95bbd077778cef2338
#
_cell.length_a   1.000
_cell.length_b   1.000
_cell.length_c   1.000
_cell.angle_alpha   90.00
_cell.angle_beta   90.00
_cell.angle_gamma   90.00
#
_symmetry.space_group_name_H-M   'P 1'
#
loop_
_entity.id
_entity.type
_entity.pdbx_description
1 polymer ?
#
loop_
_entity_poly.entity_id
_entity_poly.type
_entity_poly.pdbx_seq_one_letter_code
_entity_poly.pdbx_strand_id
1 'polypeptide(L)'
;SAGKTRVERQDLPHLLCPTGYQSMPDTSSPNPLLLAYCTAPDLETADHLGTRLVEEGLAACISLLPGIRSLYHWEGELRRDAEVLLLIKTREALFPALAARLRELHPYDLPEIIACPISQGLPDYLEWVNACTASPA
;
A
#
# COMPACT_ATOMS: atom_id res chain seq x y z
N SER A 1 -11.90 4.79 15.84
CA SER A 1 -10.63 5.31 15.40
C SER A 1 -10.81 6.77 15.09
N ALA A 2 -9.87 7.54 15.51
CA ALA A 2 -9.82 8.93 15.11
C ALA A 2 -9.81 8.90 13.59
N GLY A 3 -10.96 9.08 13.01
CA GLY A 3 -11.07 9.13 11.58
C GLY A 3 -10.05 10.09 11.01
N LYS A 4 -9.71 9.90 9.78
CA LYS A 4 -8.89 10.86 9.06
C LYS A 4 -9.57 12.20 9.24
N THR A 5 -8.95 13.10 9.99
CA THR A 5 -9.43 14.45 10.07
C THR A 5 -9.48 14.98 8.64
N ARG A 6 -10.61 15.52 8.26
CA ARG A 6 -10.74 16.06 6.92
C ARG A 6 -9.76 17.21 6.79
N VAL A 7 -8.72 16.99 6.01
CA VAL A 7 -7.74 18.03 5.72
C VAL A 7 -8.30 18.87 4.60
N GLU A 8 -8.36 20.16 4.80
CA GLU A 8 -8.81 21.07 3.75
C GLU A 8 -7.78 21.06 2.62
N ARG A 9 -8.26 21.24 1.39
CA ARG A 9 -7.42 21.14 0.21
C ARG A 9 -6.19 22.06 0.27
N GLN A 10 -6.34 23.22 0.85
CA GLN A 10 -5.23 24.16 0.96
C GLN A 10 -4.13 23.67 1.88
N ASP A 11 -4.43 22.73 2.76
CA ASP A 11 -3.44 22.19 3.68
C ASP A 11 -2.67 21.02 3.09
N LEU A 12 -3.16 20.45 1.99
CA LEU A 12 -2.53 19.30 1.37
C LEU A 12 -1.07 19.52 0.96
N PRO A 13 -0.69 20.70 0.42
CA PRO A 13 0.71 20.91 0.03
C PRO A 13 1.70 20.72 1.17
N HIS A 14 1.27 20.96 2.40
CA HIS A 14 2.13 20.79 3.58
C HIS A 14 2.25 19.34 4.01
N LEU A 15 1.33 18.50 3.56
CA LEU A 15 1.30 17.08 3.88
C LEU A 15 1.83 16.23 2.73
N LEU A 16 2.00 16.81 1.58
CA LEU A 16 2.45 16.09 0.40
C LEU A 16 3.94 15.81 0.50
N CYS A 17 4.32 14.73 -0.08
CA CYS A 17 5.68 14.30 -0.13
C CYS A 17 6.46 15.25 -1.04
N PRO A 18 7.00 14.88 -2.13
CA PRO A 18 7.89 15.77 -2.85
C PRO A 18 7.19 16.97 -3.46
N THR A 19 7.95 18.00 -3.65
CA THR A 19 7.52 19.17 -4.40
C THR A 19 7.63 18.88 -5.90
N GLY A 20 7.00 19.70 -6.69
CA GLY A 20 7.09 19.58 -8.14
C GLY A 20 5.98 18.78 -8.77
N TYR A 21 4.96 18.46 -7.98
CA TYR A 21 3.79 17.84 -8.53
C TYR A 21 3.12 18.72 -9.55
N GLN A 22 2.88 18.19 -10.72
CA GLN A 22 2.15 18.87 -11.78
C GLN A 22 1.05 17.94 -12.28
N SER A 23 -0.11 18.53 -12.51
CA SER A 23 -1.24 17.78 -13.02
C SER A 23 -0.91 17.19 -14.38
N MET A 24 -1.07 15.90 -14.51
CA MET A 24 -0.83 15.19 -15.76
C MET A 24 -2.13 15.06 -16.51
N PRO A 25 -2.27 15.66 -17.67
CA PRO A 25 -3.52 15.60 -18.41
C PRO A 25 -3.77 14.27 -19.08
N ASP A 26 -2.80 13.39 -19.11
CA ASP A 26 -2.89 12.16 -19.86
C ASP A 26 -3.36 11.00 -19.01
N THR A 27 -4.32 10.23 -19.53
CA THR A 27 -4.85 9.04 -18.87
C THR A 27 -3.96 7.82 -19.04
N SER A 28 -3.09 7.81 -20.05
CA SER A 28 -2.11 6.75 -20.20
C SER A 28 -0.89 7.10 -19.36
N SER A 29 -1.01 6.94 -18.06
CA SER A 29 0.05 7.29 -17.15
C SER A 29 1.33 6.53 -17.48
N PRO A 30 2.48 7.21 -17.63
CA PRO A 30 3.76 6.53 -17.74
C PRO A 30 4.16 5.86 -16.42
N ASN A 31 3.42 6.12 -15.35
CA ASN A 31 3.66 5.56 -14.03
C ASN A 31 2.40 4.88 -13.52
N PRO A 32 2.12 3.66 -14.01
CA PRO A 32 0.93 2.94 -13.55
C PRO A 32 1.00 2.66 -12.05
N LEU A 33 -0.15 2.77 -11.41
CA LEU A 33 -0.28 2.55 -9.98
C LEU A 33 -0.90 1.21 -9.69
N LEU A 34 -0.55 0.66 -8.53
CA LEU A 34 -1.06 -0.63 -8.07
C LEU A 34 -1.73 -0.50 -6.72
N LEU A 35 -2.75 -1.33 -6.53
CA LEU A 35 -3.29 -1.63 -5.22
C LEU A 35 -2.77 -3.02 -4.84
N ALA A 36 -1.86 -3.07 -3.90
CA ALA A 36 -1.26 -4.31 -3.45
C ALA A 36 -1.93 -4.78 -2.15
N TYR A 37 -1.98 -6.08 -1.96
CA TYR A 37 -2.60 -6.71 -0.81
C TYR A 37 -1.58 -7.55 -0.09
N CYS A 38 -1.62 -7.49 1.23
CA CYS A 38 -0.83 -8.37 2.09
C CYS A 38 -1.66 -8.63 3.34
N THR A 39 -1.59 -9.83 3.88
CA THR A 39 -2.24 -10.12 5.15
C THR A 39 -1.20 -10.32 6.25
N ALA A 40 -1.56 -9.97 7.46
CA ALA A 40 -0.68 -10.09 8.62
C ALA A 40 -1.45 -10.74 9.77
N PRO A 41 -0.75 -11.39 10.72
CA PRO A 41 -1.43 -12.11 11.78
C PRO A 41 -2.14 -11.22 12.80
N ASP A 42 -1.69 -9.99 12.97
CA ASP A 42 -2.27 -9.06 13.94
C ASP A 42 -2.02 -7.61 13.54
N LEU A 43 -2.67 -6.71 14.25
CA LEU A 43 -2.58 -5.29 13.95
C LEU A 43 -1.18 -4.72 14.21
N GLU A 44 -0.52 -5.19 15.24
CA GLU A 44 0.83 -4.74 15.56
C GLU A 44 1.80 -5.04 14.42
N THR A 45 1.76 -6.28 13.91
CA THR A 45 2.58 -6.69 12.79
C THR A 45 2.23 -5.89 11.54
N ALA A 46 0.94 -5.74 11.25
CA ALA A 46 0.49 -4.97 10.08
C ALA A 46 0.98 -3.52 10.14
N ASP A 47 0.88 -2.91 11.32
CA ASP A 47 1.34 -1.53 11.53
C ASP A 47 2.85 -1.42 11.31
N HIS A 48 3.61 -2.38 11.84
CA HIS A 48 5.05 -2.41 11.64
C HIS A 48 5.42 -2.52 10.16
N LEU A 49 4.80 -3.46 9.46
CA LEU A 49 5.05 -3.64 8.03
C LEU A 49 4.71 -2.38 7.25
N GLY A 50 3.53 -1.83 7.50
CA GLY A 50 3.06 -0.64 6.82
C GLY A 50 3.94 0.57 7.07
N THR A 51 4.34 0.77 8.32
CA THR A 51 5.19 1.89 8.71
C THR A 51 6.53 1.83 7.96
N ARG A 52 7.14 0.66 7.91
CA ARG A 52 8.42 0.50 7.22
C ARG A 52 8.30 0.80 5.73
N LEU A 53 7.26 0.29 5.10
CA LEU A 53 7.08 0.52 3.66
C LEU A 53 6.86 1.99 3.33
N VAL A 54 6.07 2.68 4.14
CA VAL A 54 5.81 4.11 3.91
C VAL A 54 7.07 4.94 4.19
N GLU A 55 7.75 4.66 5.29
CA GLU A 55 8.98 5.38 5.63
C GLU A 55 10.07 5.22 4.57
N GLU A 56 10.13 4.05 3.96
CA GLU A 56 11.14 3.76 2.93
C GLU A 56 10.72 4.23 1.54
N GLY A 57 9.56 4.86 1.41
CA GLY A 57 9.08 5.37 0.12
C GLY A 57 8.60 4.29 -0.83
N LEU A 58 8.40 3.07 -0.36
CA LEU A 58 7.93 1.96 -1.18
C LEU A 58 6.42 1.96 -1.35
N ALA A 59 5.72 2.67 -0.51
CA ALA A 59 4.28 2.84 -0.61
C ALA A 59 3.91 4.26 -0.22
N ALA A 60 2.89 4.80 -0.88
CA ALA A 60 2.41 6.15 -0.56
C ALA A 60 1.46 6.14 0.63
N CYS A 61 0.64 5.12 0.70
CA CYS A 61 -0.40 5.02 1.72
C CYS A 61 -0.73 3.56 1.92
N ILE A 62 -0.91 3.16 3.17
CA ILE A 62 -1.35 1.81 3.50
C ILE A 62 -2.52 1.92 4.46
N SER A 63 -3.63 1.30 4.08
CA SER A 63 -4.78 1.20 4.95
C SER A 63 -4.78 -0.18 5.59
N LEU A 64 -5.04 -0.23 6.88
CA LEU A 64 -5.10 -1.48 7.63
C LEU A 64 -6.55 -1.81 7.92
N LEU A 65 -6.97 -3.00 7.56
CA LEU A 65 -8.33 -3.48 7.80
C LEU A 65 -8.27 -4.70 8.72
N PRO A 66 -8.49 -4.53 10.01
CA PRO A 66 -8.55 -5.66 10.94
C PRO A 66 -9.87 -6.39 10.82
N GLY A 67 -9.92 -7.59 11.37
CA GLY A 67 -11.17 -8.33 11.48
C GLY A 67 -11.51 -9.18 10.27
N ILE A 68 -10.59 -9.39 9.35
CA ILE A 68 -10.83 -10.34 8.27
C ILE A 68 -10.56 -11.73 8.78
N ARG A 69 -11.19 -12.70 8.14
CA ARG A 69 -10.98 -14.13 8.40
C ARG A 69 -10.58 -14.79 7.10
N SER A 70 -9.41 -15.41 7.10
CA SER A 70 -8.88 -16.09 5.91
C SER A 70 -9.12 -17.58 6.04
N LEU A 71 -9.69 -18.17 5.00
CA LEU A 71 -9.95 -19.60 4.93
C LEU A 71 -9.10 -20.18 3.83
N TYR A 72 -8.35 -21.23 4.14
CA TYR A 72 -7.43 -21.82 3.17
C TYR A 72 -7.04 -23.23 3.59
N HIS A 73 -6.53 -24.00 2.63
CA HIS A 73 -5.96 -25.31 2.92
C HIS A 73 -4.46 -25.20 3.14
N TRP A 74 -4.01 -25.82 4.21
CA TRP A 74 -2.59 -25.89 4.52
C TRP A 74 -2.29 -27.25 5.12
N GLU A 75 -1.38 -27.97 4.48
CA GLU A 75 -0.98 -29.31 4.92
C GLU A 75 -2.18 -30.26 5.10
N GLY A 76 -3.11 -30.21 4.15
CA GLY A 76 -4.26 -31.09 4.15
C GLY A 76 -5.41 -30.68 5.07
N GLU A 77 -5.29 -29.59 5.78
CA GLU A 77 -6.31 -29.12 6.70
C GLU A 77 -6.90 -27.78 6.27
N LEU A 78 -8.19 -27.61 6.56
CA LEU A 78 -8.83 -26.31 6.38
C LEU A 78 -8.50 -25.43 7.57
N ARG A 79 -7.90 -24.27 7.28
CA ARG A 79 -7.53 -23.29 8.29
C ARG A 79 -8.48 -22.10 8.24
N ARG A 80 -8.73 -21.52 9.41
CA ARG A 80 -9.51 -20.29 9.58
C ARG A 80 -8.75 -19.38 10.51
N ASP A 81 -8.10 -18.38 9.95
CA ASP A 81 -7.26 -17.48 10.73
C ASP A 81 -7.83 -16.08 10.73
N ALA A 82 -7.82 -15.44 11.89
CA ALA A 82 -8.09 -14.01 11.97
C ALA A 82 -6.83 -13.27 11.48
N GLU A 83 -7.03 -12.34 10.58
CA GLU A 83 -5.92 -11.58 10.02
C GLU A 83 -6.25 -10.12 9.86
N VAL A 84 -5.24 -9.32 9.53
CA VAL A 84 -5.37 -7.92 9.17
C VAL A 84 -4.96 -7.77 7.72
N LEU A 85 -5.78 -7.08 6.94
CA LEU A 85 -5.48 -6.84 5.54
C LEU A 85 -4.78 -5.49 5.37
N LEU A 86 -3.66 -5.50 4.67
CA LEU A 86 -2.99 -4.27 4.27
C LEU A 86 -3.40 -3.95 2.83
N LEU A 87 -3.93 -2.75 2.64
CA LEU A 87 -4.28 -2.22 1.34
C LEU A 87 -3.22 -1.16 0.98
N ILE A 88 -2.36 -1.50 0.05
CA ILE A 88 -1.13 -0.76 -0.21
C ILE A 88 -1.22 -0.04 -1.54
N LYS A 89 -1.07 1.29 -1.53
CA LYS A 89 -1.09 2.07 -2.75
C LYS A 89 0.32 2.45 -3.12
N THR A 90 0.77 2.02 -4.32
CA THR A 90 2.13 2.21 -4.77
C THR A 90 2.20 2.28 -6.30
N ARG A 91 3.40 2.45 -6.82
CA ARG A 91 3.63 2.41 -8.27
C ARG A 91 4.03 1.01 -8.69
N GLU A 92 3.64 0.64 -9.90
CA GLU A 92 4.00 -0.66 -10.47
C GLU A 92 5.53 -0.86 -10.47
N ALA A 93 6.28 0.18 -10.79
CA ALA A 93 7.73 0.12 -10.84
C ALA A 93 8.37 -0.25 -9.50
N LEU A 94 7.69 0.03 -8.39
CA LEU A 94 8.20 -0.26 -7.05
C LEU A 94 7.76 -1.62 -6.52
N PHE A 95 6.87 -2.30 -7.22
CA PHE A 95 6.32 -3.54 -6.68
C PHE A 95 7.38 -4.60 -6.38
N PRO A 96 8.37 -4.85 -7.26
CA PRO A 96 9.41 -5.84 -6.93
C PRO A 96 10.15 -5.51 -5.64
N ALA A 97 10.52 -4.25 -5.44
CA ALA A 97 11.22 -3.83 -4.22
C ALA A 97 10.30 -3.92 -3.00
N LEU A 98 9.04 -3.54 -3.15
CA LEU A 98 8.05 -3.63 -2.08
C LEU A 98 7.84 -5.09 -1.67
N ALA A 99 7.66 -5.97 -2.64
CA ALA A 99 7.45 -7.39 -2.37
C ALA A 99 8.66 -8.01 -1.67
N ALA A 100 9.87 -7.68 -2.12
CA ALA A 100 11.09 -8.18 -1.50
C ALA A 100 11.21 -7.70 -0.05
N ARG A 101 10.89 -6.43 0.20
CA ARG A 101 10.97 -5.86 1.53
C ARG A 101 9.92 -6.47 2.46
N LEU A 102 8.69 -6.63 1.97
CA LEU A 102 7.65 -7.30 2.74
C LEU A 102 8.07 -8.72 3.12
N ARG A 103 8.62 -9.44 2.17
CA ARG A 103 9.06 -10.81 2.44
C ARG A 103 10.13 -10.86 3.53
N GLU A 104 11.07 -9.92 3.54
CA GLU A 104 12.08 -9.85 4.58
C GLU A 104 11.49 -9.61 5.97
N LEU A 105 10.50 -8.73 6.04
CA LEU A 105 9.92 -8.28 7.31
C LEU A 105 8.81 -9.18 7.82
N HIS A 106 8.20 -9.94 6.95
CA HIS A 106 6.98 -10.70 7.26
C HIS A 106 7.30 -11.93 8.12
N PRO A 107 6.47 -12.21 9.14
CA PRO A 107 6.68 -13.40 9.98
C PRO A 107 6.33 -14.72 9.30
N TYR A 108 5.57 -14.70 8.21
CA TYR A 108 5.21 -15.92 7.49
C TYR A 108 6.30 -16.33 6.52
N ASP A 109 6.48 -17.63 6.35
CA ASP A 109 7.38 -18.16 5.32
C ASP A 109 6.84 -17.87 3.92
N LEU A 110 5.53 -17.93 3.76
CA LEU A 110 4.87 -17.67 2.48
C LEU A 110 3.78 -16.61 2.67
N PRO A 111 4.15 -15.34 2.68
CA PRO A 111 3.14 -14.29 2.83
C PRO A 111 2.35 -14.08 1.54
N GLU A 112 1.09 -13.67 1.69
CA GLU A 112 0.29 -13.23 0.56
C GLU A 112 0.76 -11.83 0.16
N ILE A 113 1.28 -11.70 -1.04
CA ILE A 113 1.71 -10.42 -1.60
C ILE A 113 1.27 -10.41 -3.05
N ILE A 114 0.16 -9.74 -3.31
CA ILE A 114 -0.41 -9.66 -4.66
C ILE A 114 -0.78 -8.23 -4.97
N ALA A 115 -1.02 -7.93 -6.24
CA ALA A 115 -1.39 -6.58 -6.64
C ALA A 115 -2.30 -6.60 -7.85
N CYS A 116 -3.16 -5.58 -7.92
CA CYS A 116 -3.97 -5.32 -9.09
C CYS A 116 -3.68 -3.91 -9.59
N PRO A 117 -3.78 -3.70 -10.90
CA PRO A 117 -3.63 -2.35 -11.43
C PRO A 117 -4.80 -1.47 -10.99
N ILE A 118 -4.49 -0.22 -10.67
CA ILE A 118 -5.52 0.79 -10.43
C ILE A 118 -5.83 1.39 -11.79
N SER A 119 -6.96 0.99 -12.36
CA SER A 119 -7.33 1.43 -13.71
C SER A 119 -7.93 2.83 -13.73
N GLN A 120 -8.55 3.27 -12.65
CA GLN A 120 -9.19 4.57 -12.55
C GLN A 120 -9.11 5.10 -11.14
N GLY A 121 -9.02 6.41 -11.01
CA GLY A 121 -9.02 7.05 -9.71
C GLY A 121 -9.12 8.56 -9.87
N LEU A 122 -9.31 9.24 -8.75
CA LEU A 122 -9.31 10.69 -8.73
C LEU A 122 -7.91 11.18 -9.14
N PRO A 123 -7.78 11.96 -10.22
CA PRO A 123 -6.46 12.34 -10.74
C PRO A 123 -5.53 12.93 -9.68
N ASP A 124 -6.01 13.82 -8.84
CA ASP A 124 -5.19 14.44 -7.81
C ASP A 124 -4.66 13.41 -6.81
N TYR A 125 -5.49 12.43 -6.47
CA TYR A 125 -5.05 11.37 -5.55
C TYR A 125 -3.98 10.48 -6.19
N LEU A 126 -4.20 10.10 -7.45
CA LEU A 126 -3.24 9.25 -8.16
C LEU A 126 -1.88 9.94 -8.30
N GLU A 127 -1.89 11.24 -8.56
CA GLU A 127 -0.66 12.01 -8.64
C GLU A 127 0.01 12.11 -7.27
N TRP A 128 -0.76 12.24 -6.21
CA TRP A 128 -0.22 12.24 -4.85
C TRP A 128 0.46 10.90 -4.54
N VAL A 129 -0.14 9.78 -4.90
CA VAL A 129 0.48 8.47 -4.71
C VAL A 129 1.81 8.40 -5.44
N ASN A 130 1.84 8.90 -6.68
CA ASN A 130 3.06 8.90 -7.47
C ASN A 130 4.14 9.79 -6.84
N ALA A 131 3.76 10.97 -6.36
CA ALA A 131 4.69 11.91 -5.75
C ALA A 131 5.27 11.42 -4.43
N CYS A 132 4.51 10.64 -3.69
CA CYS A 132 4.92 10.17 -2.35
C CYS A 132 5.72 8.87 -2.37
N THR A 133 6.01 8.32 -3.52
CA THR A 133 6.78 7.09 -3.62
C THR A 133 8.16 7.37 -4.19
N ALA A 134 9.15 6.58 -3.73
CA ALA A 134 10.52 6.75 -4.16
C ALA A 134 10.67 6.50 -5.65
N SER A 135 11.63 7.17 -6.25
CA SER A 135 11.99 6.85 -7.62
C SER A 135 12.74 5.52 -7.62
N PRO A 136 12.42 4.61 -8.55
CA PRO A 136 13.19 3.37 -8.66
C PRO A 136 14.63 3.72 -9.00
N ALA A 137 15.54 3.05 -8.32
CA ALA A 137 16.96 3.22 -8.58
C ALA A 137 17.33 2.70 -9.97
#